data_a36ab3f3988b41e39c3bba0001a12b66
#
_entry.id   a36ab3f3988b41e39c3bba0001a12b66
#
_cell.length_a   1.000
_cell.length_b   1.000
_cell.length_c   1.000
_cell.angle_alpha   90.00
_cell.angle_beta   90.00
_cell.angle_gamma   90.00
#
_symmetry.space_group_name_H-M   'P 1'
#
loop_
_entity.id
_entity.type
_entity.pdbx_description
1 polymer ?
#
loop_
_entity_poly.entity_id
_entity_poly.type
_entity_poly.pdbx_seq_one_letter_code
_entity_poly.pdbx_strand_id
1 'polypeptide(L)'
;VWLTEIFVDDMDGQLRQIGIGDMIVGKHIGKMMSALGGRLTAYRAALSGTEALEGVLVRNLFRGDPLPGADLQHVTGHLAAFWDALCATPAEVLMEGRLP
;
A
#
# COMPACT_ATOMS: atom_id res chain seq x y z
N VAL A 1 3.70 -5.47 10.43
CA VAL A 1 2.65 -6.17 11.18
C VAL A 1 1.86 -5.18 12.02
N TRP A 2 2.51 -4.44 12.91
CA TRP A 2 1.85 -3.49 13.80
C TRP A 2 1.06 -2.40 13.06
N LEU A 3 1.62 -1.80 12.01
CA LEU A 3 0.92 -0.79 11.23
C LEU A 3 -0.32 -1.36 10.54
N THR A 4 -0.24 -2.58 10.04
CA THR A 4 -1.39 -3.30 9.44
C THR A 4 -2.47 -3.57 10.49
N GLU A 5 -2.09 -3.94 11.70
CA GLU A 5 -3.03 -4.17 12.80
C GLU A 5 -3.80 -2.89 13.17
N ILE A 6 -3.09 -1.76 13.28
CA ILE A 6 -3.72 -0.45 13.53
C ILE A 6 -4.69 -0.10 12.41
N PHE A 7 -4.29 -0.28 11.15
CA PHE A 7 -5.15 -0.02 10.00
C PHE A 7 -6.44 -0.86 10.05
N VAL A 8 -6.32 -2.15 10.34
CA VAL A 8 -7.48 -3.05 10.45
C VAL A 8 -8.41 -2.63 11.58
N ASP A 9 -7.88 -2.29 12.74
CA ASP A 9 -8.66 -1.84 13.88
C ASP A 9 -9.41 -0.54 13.56
N ASP A 10 -8.75 0.42 12.92
CA ASP A 10 -9.36 1.68 12.50
C ASP A 10 -10.50 1.44 11.49
N MET A 11 -10.29 0.57 10.51
CA MET A 11 -11.31 0.24 9.51
C MET A 11 -12.49 -0.49 10.14
N ASP A 12 -12.25 -1.41 11.06
CA ASP A 12 -13.30 -2.11 11.80
C ASP A 12 -14.18 -1.11 12.57
N GLY A 13 -13.55 -0.18 13.29
CA GLY A 13 -14.26 0.87 14.02
C GLY A 13 -15.08 1.77 13.12
N GLN A 14 -14.54 2.19 11.98
CA GLN A 14 -15.25 3.03 11.02
C GLN A 14 -16.46 2.32 10.38
N LEU A 15 -16.31 1.06 10.01
CA LEU A 15 -17.42 0.25 9.47
C LEU A 15 -18.56 0.10 10.48
N ARG A 16 -18.22 -0.09 11.76
CA ARG A 16 -19.22 -0.17 12.84
C ARG A 16 -19.93 1.16 13.06
N GLN A 17 -19.22 2.28 12.98
CA GLN A 17 -19.79 3.62 13.11
C GLN A 17 -20.84 3.93 12.04
N ILE A 18 -20.67 3.45 10.82
CA ILE A 18 -21.64 3.65 9.74
C ILE A 18 -22.80 2.64 9.77
N GLY A 19 -22.90 1.82 10.82
CA GLY A 19 -24.03 0.93 11.07
C GLY A 19 -23.93 -0.45 10.43
N ILE A 20 -22.72 -0.88 10.04
CA ILE A 20 -22.52 -2.23 9.50
C ILE A 20 -22.48 -3.24 10.64
N GLY A 21 -23.29 -4.31 10.55
CA GLY A 21 -23.36 -5.36 11.57
C GLY A 21 -22.11 -6.24 11.61
N ASP A 22 -21.88 -6.91 12.76
CA ASP A 22 -20.67 -7.68 13.05
C ASP A 22 -20.29 -8.70 11.99
N MET A 23 -21.25 -9.48 11.48
CA MET A 23 -20.95 -10.50 10.46
C MET A 23 -20.49 -9.89 9.13
N ILE A 24 -21.06 -8.74 8.75
CA ILE A 24 -20.73 -8.04 7.51
C ILE A 24 -19.41 -7.30 7.66
N VAL A 25 -19.11 -6.74 8.85
CA VAL A 25 -17.81 -6.14 9.15
C VAL A 25 -16.70 -7.15 8.94
N GLY A 26 -16.81 -8.35 9.47
CA GLY A 26 -15.81 -9.41 9.28
C GLY A 26 -15.59 -9.75 7.80
N LYS A 27 -16.65 -9.77 7.00
CA LYS A 27 -16.56 -10.00 5.56
C LYS A 27 -15.84 -8.87 4.83
N HIS A 28 -16.12 -7.61 5.17
CA HIS A 28 -15.43 -6.46 4.60
C HIS A 28 -13.96 -6.41 4.99
N ILE A 29 -13.64 -6.66 6.26
CA ILE A 29 -12.26 -6.74 6.73
C ILE A 29 -11.50 -7.85 6.01
N GLY A 30 -12.09 -9.02 5.84
CA GLY A 30 -11.49 -10.12 5.08
C GLY A 30 -11.15 -9.73 3.64
N LYS A 31 -12.05 -9.04 2.95
CA LYS A 31 -11.81 -8.53 1.60
C LYS A 31 -10.70 -7.48 1.56
N MET A 32 -10.69 -6.56 2.53
CA MET A 32 -9.63 -5.55 2.63
C MET A 32 -8.26 -6.18 2.88
N MET A 33 -8.18 -7.17 3.76
CA MET A 33 -6.93 -7.89 4.05
C MET A 33 -6.42 -8.63 2.82
N SER A 34 -7.30 -9.28 2.06
CA SER A 34 -6.93 -9.96 0.83
C SER A 34 -6.40 -8.98 -0.22
N ALA A 35 -7.10 -7.86 -0.41
CA ALA A 35 -6.68 -6.82 -1.35
C ALA A 35 -5.35 -6.18 -0.93
N LEU A 36 -5.18 -5.87 0.35
CA LEU A 36 -3.93 -5.32 0.88
C LEU A 36 -2.77 -6.29 0.69
N GLY A 37 -2.97 -7.56 1.02
CA GLY A 37 -1.94 -8.60 0.86
C GLY A 37 -1.49 -8.74 -0.60
N GLY A 38 -2.45 -8.74 -1.54
CA GLY A 38 -2.15 -8.80 -2.97
C GLY A 38 -1.34 -7.58 -3.45
N ARG A 39 -1.72 -6.39 -3.02
CA ARG A 39 -1.00 -5.14 -3.36
C ARG A 39 0.41 -5.11 -2.78
N LEU A 40 0.56 -5.48 -1.51
CA LEU A 40 1.88 -5.52 -0.85
C LEU A 40 2.79 -6.52 -1.54
N THR A 41 2.27 -7.69 -1.93
CA THR A 41 3.05 -8.70 -2.68
C THR A 41 3.50 -8.15 -4.04
N ALA A 42 2.61 -7.48 -4.77
CA ALA A 42 2.93 -6.89 -6.08
C ALA A 42 3.99 -5.78 -5.95
N TYR A 43 3.85 -4.88 -4.99
CA TYR A 43 4.84 -3.83 -4.78
C TYR A 43 6.19 -4.39 -4.32
N ARG A 44 6.18 -5.39 -3.46
CA ARG A 44 7.42 -6.07 -3.04
C ARG A 44 8.15 -6.70 -4.23
N ALA A 45 7.42 -7.39 -5.11
CA ALA A 45 7.98 -7.96 -6.34
C ALA A 45 8.57 -6.89 -7.25
N ALA A 46 7.87 -5.77 -7.43
CA ALA A 46 8.33 -4.66 -8.26
C ALA A 46 9.60 -4.00 -7.69
N LEU A 47 9.63 -3.76 -6.38
CA LEU A 47 10.78 -3.13 -5.70
C LEU A 47 12.00 -4.05 -5.62
N SER A 48 11.80 -5.37 -5.65
CA SER A 48 12.88 -6.35 -5.74
C SER A 48 13.34 -6.65 -7.18
N GLY A 49 12.71 -6.04 -8.18
CA GLY A 49 13.09 -6.16 -9.58
C GLY A 49 12.50 -7.36 -10.32
N THR A 50 11.59 -8.12 -9.72
CA THR A 50 10.95 -9.28 -10.36
C THR A 50 9.72 -8.91 -11.19
N GLU A 51 9.22 -7.70 -11.06
CA GLU A 51 8.09 -7.18 -11.81
C GLU A 51 8.29 -5.70 -12.11
N ALA A 52 7.74 -5.19 -13.21
CA ALA A 52 7.83 -3.78 -13.57
C ALA A 52 6.96 -2.92 -12.65
N LEU A 53 7.55 -1.92 -12.00
CA LEU A 53 6.84 -1.02 -11.07
C LEU A 53 5.73 -0.25 -11.77
N GLU A 54 5.92 0.17 -13.01
CA GLU A 54 4.89 0.85 -13.81
C GLU A 54 3.62 0.01 -13.93
N GLY A 55 3.76 -1.27 -14.26
CA GLY A 55 2.62 -2.19 -14.38
C GLY A 55 1.89 -2.39 -13.06
N VAL A 56 2.63 -2.50 -11.96
CA VAL A 56 2.04 -2.62 -10.61
C VAL A 56 1.28 -1.36 -10.23
N LEU A 57 1.82 -0.18 -10.51
CA LEU A 57 1.15 1.10 -10.26
C LEU A 57 -0.14 1.24 -11.07
N VAL A 58 -0.10 0.91 -12.36
CA VAL A 58 -1.29 0.98 -13.22
C VAL A 58 -2.40 0.08 -12.68
N ARG A 59 -2.08 -1.16 -12.32
CA ARG A 59 -3.08 -2.11 -11.83
C ARG A 59 -3.63 -1.75 -10.45
N ASN A 60 -2.78 -1.30 -9.53
CA ASN A 60 -3.14 -1.20 -8.11
C ASN A 60 -3.47 0.22 -7.65
N LEU A 61 -2.82 1.24 -8.20
CA LEU A 61 -3.05 2.62 -7.82
C LEU A 61 -4.03 3.30 -8.79
N PHE A 62 -3.88 3.09 -10.08
CA PHE A 62 -4.68 3.71 -11.11
C PHE A 62 -5.80 2.83 -11.65
N ARG A 63 -6.01 1.66 -11.06
CA ARG A 63 -7.11 0.72 -11.36
C ARG A 63 -7.22 0.32 -12.83
N GLY A 64 -6.08 0.24 -13.52
CA GLY A 64 -6.03 -0.09 -14.93
C GLY A 64 -6.30 1.07 -15.88
N ASP A 65 -6.59 2.26 -15.37
CA ASP A 65 -6.80 3.44 -16.21
C ASP A 65 -5.49 3.86 -16.89
N PRO A 66 -5.53 4.17 -18.19
CA PRO A 66 -4.33 4.59 -18.89
C PRO A 66 -3.85 5.95 -18.40
N LEU A 67 -2.53 6.08 -18.23
CA LEU A 67 -1.87 7.34 -17.88
C LEU A 67 -0.94 7.77 -19.01
N PRO A 68 -0.74 9.08 -19.21
CA PRO A 68 0.36 9.56 -20.03
C PRO A 68 1.69 8.98 -19.52
N GLY A 69 2.54 8.53 -20.45
CA GLY A 69 3.82 7.89 -20.10
C GLY A 69 4.70 8.78 -19.22
N ALA A 70 4.71 10.10 -19.47
CA ALA A 70 5.46 11.06 -18.67
C ALA A 70 4.96 11.12 -17.21
N ASP A 71 3.65 11.08 -16.99
CA ASP A 71 3.06 11.11 -15.66
C ASP A 71 3.38 9.82 -14.90
N LEU A 72 3.27 8.68 -15.56
CA LEU A 72 3.60 7.39 -14.99
C LEU A 72 5.09 7.31 -14.61
N GLN A 73 5.98 7.78 -15.47
CA GLN A 73 7.42 7.83 -15.20
C GLN A 73 7.74 8.74 -14.03
N HIS A 74 7.05 9.87 -13.90
CA HIS A 74 7.21 10.79 -12.78
C HIS A 74 6.89 10.10 -11.44
N VAL A 75 5.72 9.47 -11.34
CA VAL A 75 5.30 8.74 -10.13
C VAL A 75 6.23 7.58 -9.83
N THR A 76 6.58 6.79 -10.85
CA THR A 76 7.50 5.66 -10.70
C THR A 76 8.87 6.10 -10.19
N GLY A 77 9.41 7.18 -10.75
CA GLY A 77 10.72 7.73 -10.33
C GLY A 77 10.70 8.20 -8.88
N HIS A 78 9.66 8.91 -8.48
CA HIS A 78 9.51 9.34 -7.09
C HIS A 78 9.38 8.19 -6.12
N LEU A 79 8.58 7.18 -6.45
CA LEU A 79 8.39 6.03 -5.58
C LEU A 79 9.67 5.21 -5.44
N ALA A 80 10.40 4.99 -6.53
CA ALA A 80 11.67 4.29 -6.50
C ALA A 80 12.71 5.05 -5.66
N ALA A 81 12.82 6.38 -5.83
CA ALA A 81 13.72 7.21 -5.05
C ALA A 81 13.36 7.19 -3.55
N PHE A 82 12.08 7.25 -3.23
CA PHE A 82 11.62 7.15 -1.84
C PHE A 82 11.96 5.79 -1.23
N TRP A 83 11.79 4.71 -1.98
CA TRP A 83 12.17 3.38 -1.54
C TRP A 83 13.66 3.27 -1.25
N ASP A 84 14.51 3.77 -2.15
CA ASP A 84 15.95 3.78 -1.96
C ASP A 84 16.35 4.59 -0.71
N ALA A 85 15.72 5.73 -0.50
CA ALA A 85 15.94 6.55 0.67
C ALA A 85 15.49 5.85 1.97
N LEU A 86 14.37 5.14 1.93
CA LEU A 86 13.92 4.32 3.08
C LEU A 86 14.93 3.23 3.41
N CYS A 87 15.44 2.52 2.39
CA CYS A 87 16.42 1.46 2.59
C CYS A 87 17.75 2.01 3.17
N ALA A 88 18.08 3.25 2.87
CA ALA A 88 19.28 3.92 3.40
C ALA A 88 19.07 4.53 4.79
N THR A 89 17.82 4.63 5.27
CA THR A 89 17.50 5.26 6.55
C THR A 89 17.60 4.22 7.68
N PRO A 90 18.31 4.54 8.79
CA PRO A 90 18.37 3.65 9.94
C PRO A 90 17.00 3.37 10.53
N ALA A 91 16.78 2.13 10.98
CA ALA A 91 15.49 1.72 11.53
C ALA A 91 15.05 2.59 12.72
N GLU A 92 16.01 3.01 13.56
CA GLU A 92 15.75 3.86 14.71
C GLU A 92 15.12 5.20 14.33
N VAL A 93 15.56 5.78 13.21
CA VAL A 93 15.02 7.04 12.68
C VAL A 93 13.57 6.85 12.22
N LEU A 94 13.29 5.74 11.54
CA LEU A 94 11.93 5.41 11.09
C LEU A 94 11.01 5.15 12.28
N MET A 95 11.51 4.49 13.32
CA MET A 95 10.74 4.22 14.55
C MET A 95 10.38 5.49 15.31
N GLU A 96 11.14 6.56 15.16
CA GLU A 96 10.83 7.89 15.70
C GLU A 96 9.78 8.64 14.86
N GLY A 97 9.31 8.05 13.77
CA GLY A 97 8.35 8.68 12.86
C GLY A 97 8.95 9.65 11.86
N ARG A 98 10.27 9.65 11.69
CA ARG A 98 10.96 10.53 10.72
C ARG A 98 11.15 9.79 9.41
N LEU A 99 10.54 10.32 8.35
CA LEU A 99 10.68 9.81 6.98
C LEU A 99 11.75 10.61 6.21
N PRO A 100 12.38 9.96 5.21
CA PRO A 100 13.31 10.66 4.33
C PRO A 100 12.63 11.70 3.47
#